data_97342f55ff77c9bb3765b44176250418
#
_entry.id   97342f55ff77c9bb3765b44176250418
#
_cell.length_a   1.000
_cell.length_b   1.000
_cell.length_c   1.000
_cell.angle_alpha   90.00
_cell.angle_beta   90.00
_cell.angle_gamma   90.00
#
_symmetry.space_group_name_H-M   'P 1'
#
loop_
_entity.id
_entity.type
_entity.pdbx_description
1 polymer ?
#
loop_
_entity_poly.entity_id
_entity_poly.type
_entity_poly.pdbx_seq_one_letter_code
_entity_poly.pdbx_strand_id
1 'polypeptide(L)'
;RGSLAERLAMSWRGPRAAADEPLDIFGELRRARKLLLMPNDRVGGLFLGATTYQSVRQQYPDARISLLTDVRWRALAGKIPFVDEVLVTASEHKVWSPEFRELVQKLRGESYDLVLCLGPDCSYRLAQLCGLSGARLRVGFQRQGLTPYNIEIVRRSEMVYEVDQCESL
;
A
#
# COMPACT_ATOMS: atom_id res chain seq x y z
N ARG A 1 20.56 7.10 -1.33
CA ARG A 1 21.03 7.30 -2.72
C ARG A 1 20.70 6.00 -3.46
N GLY A 2 19.51 5.93 -4.10
CA GLY A 2 19.11 4.77 -4.89
C GLY A 2 19.95 4.61 -6.15
N SER A 3 20.10 3.38 -6.62
CA SER A 3 20.84 3.07 -7.84
C SER A 3 20.17 3.72 -9.08
N LEU A 4 20.95 3.90 -10.16
CA LEU A 4 20.42 4.43 -11.43
C LEU A 4 19.23 3.59 -11.95
N ALA A 5 19.28 2.27 -11.73
CA ALA A 5 18.21 1.33 -12.09
C ALA A 5 16.93 1.59 -11.28
N GLU A 6 17.04 1.95 -9.99
CA GLU A 6 15.87 2.33 -9.16
C GLU A 6 15.26 3.65 -9.63
N ARG A 7 16.09 4.61 -10.06
CA ARG A 7 15.62 5.90 -10.61
C ARG A 7 14.96 5.74 -11.98
N LEU A 8 15.45 4.86 -12.84
CA LEU A 8 14.83 4.53 -14.13
C LEU A 8 13.54 3.72 -13.96
N ALA A 9 13.48 2.83 -12.98
CA ALA A 9 12.27 2.11 -12.63
C ALA A 9 11.15 3.04 -12.15
N MET A 10 11.49 4.17 -11.52
CA MET A 10 10.55 5.19 -11.09
C MET A 10 10.04 6.09 -12.23
N SER A 11 10.73 6.13 -13.37
CA SER A 11 10.27 6.86 -14.57
C SER A 11 9.21 6.09 -15.36
N TRP A 12 8.99 4.83 -15.02
CA TRP A 12 7.96 4.04 -15.67
C TRP A 12 6.58 4.48 -15.16
N ARG A 13 5.97 5.34 -15.94
CA ARG A 13 4.55 5.67 -15.77
C ARG A 13 3.77 4.40 -16.07
N GLY A 14 3.27 3.73 -15.03
CA GLY A 14 2.27 2.68 -15.20
C GLY A 14 1.15 3.17 -16.10
N PRO A 15 0.32 2.27 -16.68
CA PRO A 15 -0.79 2.69 -17.51
C PRO A 15 -1.55 3.79 -16.77
N ARG A 16 -1.56 4.99 -17.38
CA ARG A 16 -2.43 6.06 -16.92
C ARG A 16 -3.83 5.46 -16.92
N ALA A 17 -4.47 5.42 -15.76
CA ALA A 17 -5.92 5.38 -15.73
C ALA A 17 -6.39 6.46 -16.73
N ALA A 18 -7.32 6.09 -17.58
CA ALA A 18 -7.81 6.96 -18.65
C ALA A 18 -7.98 8.38 -18.10
N ALA A 19 -7.23 9.33 -18.68
CA ALA A 19 -6.92 10.61 -18.06
C ALA A 19 -8.04 11.65 -18.23
N ASP A 20 -9.25 11.26 -18.59
CA ASP A 20 -10.28 12.18 -19.06
C ASP A 20 -11.52 12.33 -18.16
N GLU A 21 -11.69 11.53 -17.12
CA GLU A 21 -12.75 11.80 -16.14
C GLU A 21 -12.15 12.23 -14.80
N PRO A 22 -12.64 13.33 -14.20
CA PRO A 22 -12.23 13.73 -12.86
C PRO A 22 -12.57 12.60 -11.89
N LEU A 23 -11.57 12.13 -11.15
CA LEU A 23 -11.73 11.05 -10.19
C LEU A 23 -12.59 11.55 -9.01
N ASP A 24 -13.81 11.02 -8.88
CA ASP A 24 -14.65 11.25 -7.70
C ASP A 24 -14.08 10.47 -6.51
N ILE A 25 -13.07 11.05 -5.86
CA ILE A 25 -12.34 10.42 -4.75
C ILE A 25 -13.30 9.96 -3.65
N PHE A 26 -14.24 10.81 -3.24
CA PHE A 26 -15.17 10.49 -2.16
C PHE A 26 -16.18 9.41 -2.54
N GLY A 27 -16.64 9.40 -3.78
CA GLY A 27 -17.51 8.36 -4.30
C GLY A 27 -16.78 7.02 -4.40
N GLU A 28 -15.55 7.01 -4.89
CA GLU A 28 -14.73 5.80 -4.96
C GLU A 28 -14.39 5.25 -3.57
N LEU A 29 -14.02 6.10 -2.60
CA LEU A 29 -13.79 5.68 -1.22
C LEU A 29 -15.03 5.00 -0.62
N ARG A 30 -16.23 5.60 -0.81
CA ARG A 30 -17.48 5.01 -0.28
C ARG A 30 -17.85 3.68 -0.94
N ARG A 31 -17.48 3.49 -2.20
CA ARG A 31 -17.81 2.28 -2.98
C ARG A 31 -16.77 1.19 -2.89
N ALA A 32 -15.63 1.46 -2.27
CA ALA A 32 -14.53 0.49 -2.17
C ALA A 32 -14.98 -0.80 -1.45
N ARG A 33 -14.74 -1.94 -2.09
CA ARG A 33 -15.09 -3.28 -1.60
C ARG A 33 -13.90 -4.21 -1.50
N LYS A 34 -12.82 -3.89 -2.20
CA LYS A 34 -11.57 -4.63 -2.15
C LYS A 34 -10.43 -3.71 -1.77
N LEU A 35 -9.89 -3.89 -0.58
CA LEU A 35 -8.84 -3.07 -0.02
C LEU A 35 -7.55 -3.86 0.13
N LEU A 36 -6.42 -3.21 -0.14
CA LEU A 36 -5.09 -3.74 0.11
C LEU A 36 -4.36 -2.83 1.10
N LEU A 37 -3.99 -3.37 2.24
CA LEU A 37 -3.19 -2.70 3.25
C LEU A 37 -1.73 -3.11 3.08
N MET A 38 -0.84 -2.13 3.03
CA MET A 38 0.59 -2.31 2.84
C MET A 38 1.35 -1.60 3.97
N PRO A 39 1.51 -2.25 5.13
CA PRO A 39 2.36 -1.72 6.20
C PRO A 39 3.83 -1.65 5.73
N ASN A 40 4.66 -0.91 6.45
CA ASN A 40 6.09 -0.90 6.17
C ASN A 40 6.72 -2.30 6.35
N ASP A 41 7.90 -2.51 5.78
CA ASP A 41 8.60 -3.82 5.78
C ASP A 41 9.10 -4.27 7.16
N ARG A 42 8.87 -3.49 8.22
CA ARG A 42 9.33 -3.76 9.58
C ARG A 42 8.23 -4.43 10.38
N VAL A 43 8.61 -5.33 11.29
CA VAL A 43 7.65 -5.97 12.19
C VAL A 43 6.88 -4.94 13.05
N GLY A 44 7.54 -3.85 13.45
CA GLY A 44 6.89 -2.75 14.17
C GLY A 44 5.71 -2.17 13.40
N GLY A 45 5.86 -1.91 12.09
CA GLY A 45 4.77 -1.40 11.27
C GLY A 45 3.56 -2.33 11.17
N LEU A 46 3.79 -3.66 11.23
CA LEU A 46 2.70 -4.62 11.26
C LEU A 46 1.85 -4.49 12.55
N PHE A 47 2.50 -4.30 13.70
CA PHE A 47 1.81 -4.19 14.99
C PHE A 47 1.24 -2.79 15.24
N LEU A 48 2.01 -1.74 14.92
CA LEU A 48 1.57 -0.35 15.08
C LEU A 48 0.37 -0.02 14.17
N GLY A 49 0.23 -0.75 13.07
CA GLY A 49 -0.93 -0.66 12.19
C GLY A 49 -2.22 -1.31 12.74
N ALA A 50 -2.21 -1.96 13.90
CA ALA A 50 -3.36 -2.72 14.39
C ALA A 50 -4.61 -1.84 14.60
N THR A 51 -4.45 -0.64 15.14
CA THR A 51 -5.53 0.35 15.31
C THR A 51 -6.05 0.80 13.95
N THR A 52 -5.17 1.06 13.00
CA THR A 52 -5.54 1.41 11.62
C THR A 52 -6.31 0.28 10.94
N TYR A 53 -5.90 -0.98 11.10
CA TYR A 53 -6.64 -2.12 10.53
C TYR A 53 -8.04 -2.24 11.12
N GLN A 54 -8.17 -2.01 12.43
CA GLN A 54 -9.47 -1.96 13.09
C GLN A 54 -10.35 -0.83 12.56
N SER A 55 -9.81 0.38 12.44
CA SER A 55 -10.53 1.55 11.89
C SER A 55 -10.97 1.32 10.44
N VAL A 56 -10.09 0.75 9.61
CA VAL A 56 -10.44 0.38 8.23
C VAL A 56 -11.56 -0.65 8.20
N ARG A 57 -11.53 -1.68 9.06
CA ARG A 57 -12.61 -2.68 9.15
C ARG A 57 -13.93 -2.05 9.60
N GLN A 58 -13.89 -1.12 10.56
CA GLN A 58 -15.08 -0.41 11.01
C GLN A 58 -15.70 0.47 9.90
N GLN A 59 -14.86 1.13 9.12
CA GLN A 59 -15.28 1.97 8.00
C GLN A 59 -15.80 1.14 6.81
N TYR A 60 -15.24 -0.05 6.59
CA TYR A 60 -15.55 -0.95 5.49
C TYR A 60 -15.93 -2.35 6.00
N PRO A 61 -17.07 -2.50 6.70
CA PRO A 61 -17.44 -3.77 7.36
C PRO A 61 -17.62 -4.93 6.39
N ASP A 62 -18.12 -4.66 5.19
CA ASP A 62 -18.43 -5.65 4.16
C ASP A 62 -17.32 -5.80 3.09
N ALA A 63 -16.22 -5.06 3.22
CA ALA A 63 -15.16 -5.12 2.24
C ALA A 63 -14.21 -6.30 2.50
N ARG A 64 -13.64 -6.85 1.42
CA ARG A 64 -12.53 -7.78 1.49
C ARG A 64 -11.23 -7.00 1.71
N ILE A 65 -10.61 -7.21 2.85
CA ILE A 65 -9.37 -6.55 3.26
C ILE A 65 -8.22 -7.54 3.17
N SER A 66 -7.29 -7.27 2.27
CA SER A 66 -6.03 -8.02 2.13
C SER A 66 -4.88 -7.23 2.77
N LEU A 67 -3.95 -7.93 3.40
CA LEU A 67 -2.75 -7.37 3.99
C LEU A 67 -1.51 -7.92 3.29
N LEU A 68 -0.69 -7.05 2.71
CA LEU A 68 0.59 -7.44 2.14
C LEU A 68 1.70 -7.25 3.18
N THR A 69 2.42 -8.34 3.48
CA THR A 69 3.51 -8.32 4.45
C THR A 69 4.72 -9.12 3.96
N ASP A 70 5.85 -8.98 4.65
CA ASP A 70 7.01 -9.82 4.40
C ASP A 70 6.70 -11.28 4.80
N VAL A 71 7.23 -12.23 4.03
CA VAL A 71 7.04 -13.67 4.27
C VAL A 71 7.43 -14.09 5.69
N ARG A 72 8.41 -13.44 6.29
CA ARG A 72 8.86 -13.68 7.68
C ARG A 72 7.76 -13.42 8.71
N TRP A 73 6.84 -12.53 8.42
CA TRP A 73 5.78 -12.10 9.34
C TRP A 73 4.40 -12.72 9.02
N ARG A 74 4.34 -13.63 8.05
CA ARG A 74 3.09 -14.28 7.63
C ARG A 74 2.29 -14.86 8.79
N ALA A 75 2.95 -15.59 9.68
CA ALA A 75 2.29 -16.25 10.82
C ALA A 75 1.69 -15.23 11.82
N LEU A 76 2.34 -14.09 11.99
CA LEU A 76 1.86 -12.99 12.83
C LEU A 76 0.71 -12.25 12.17
N ALA A 77 0.85 -11.91 10.90
CA ALA A 77 -0.18 -11.25 10.12
C ALA A 77 -1.48 -12.06 10.06
N GLY A 78 -1.38 -13.38 9.96
CA GLY A 78 -2.53 -14.28 9.97
C GLY A 78 -3.33 -14.33 11.28
N LYS A 79 -2.82 -13.69 12.35
CA LYS A 79 -3.53 -13.56 13.65
C LYS A 79 -4.25 -12.21 13.78
N ILE A 80 -4.15 -11.33 12.80
CA ILE A 80 -4.81 -10.01 12.82
C ILE A 80 -6.30 -10.21 12.49
N PRO A 81 -7.23 -9.94 13.42
CA PRO A 81 -8.64 -10.30 13.25
C PRO A 81 -9.39 -9.43 12.24
N PHE A 82 -8.80 -8.33 11.80
CA PHE A 82 -9.44 -7.33 10.94
C PHE A 82 -9.17 -7.53 9.44
N VAL A 83 -8.41 -8.59 9.10
CA VAL A 83 -7.91 -8.88 7.75
C VAL A 83 -8.46 -10.20 7.28
N ASP A 84 -8.95 -10.26 6.04
CA ASP A 84 -9.54 -11.49 5.46
C ASP A 84 -8.47 -12.35 4.78
N GLU A 85 -7.41 -11.73 4.25
CA GLU A 85 -6.37 -12.42 3.50
C GLU A 85 -4.99 -11.82 3.76
N VAL A 86 -3.98 -12.67 3.87
CA VAL A 86 -2.59 -12.25 3.98
C VAL A 86 -1.82 -12.64 2.72
N LEU A 87 -1.36 -11.64 1.99
CA LEU A 87 -0.44 -11.77 0.88
C LEU A 87 0.99 -11.61 1.40
N VAL A 88 1.91 -12.37 0.83
CA VAL A 88 3.31 -12.33 1.25
C VAL A 88 4.23 -11.95 0.11
N THR A 89 5.29 -11.28 0.47
CA THR A 89 6.39 -10.93 -0.40
C THR A 89 7.70 -11.06 0.37
N ALA A 90 8.81 -11.34 -0.31
CA ALA A 90 10.12 -11.30 0.33
C ALA A 90 10.78 -9.94 0.09
N SER A 91 11.25 -9.29 1.15
CA SER A 91 11.89 -7.97 1.08
C SER A 91 13.19 -7.98 0.29
N GLU A 92 13.86 -9.11 0.20
CA GLU A 92 15.08 -9.35 -0.56
C GLU A 92 14.87 -9.48 -2.07
N HIS A 93 13.64 -9.71 -2.54
CA HIS A 93 13.37 -9.81 -3.98
C HIS A 93 13.60 -8.46 -4.68
N LYS A 94 14.45 -8.48 -5.69
CA LYS A 94 14.69 -7.30 -6.52
C LYS A 94 13.42 -6.94 -7.29
N VAL A 95 13.22 -5.64 -7.53
CA VAL A 95 12.04 -5.08 -8.21
C VAL A 95 11.75 -5.72 -9.59
N TRP A 96 12.74 -6.27 -10.24
CA TRP A 96 12.61 -6.90 -11.57
C TRP A 96 12.71 -8.43 -11.55
N SER A 97 12.69 -9.03 -10.35
CA SER A 97 12.72 -10.49 -10.24
C SER A 97 11.43 -11.10 -10.78
N PRO A 98 11.46 -12.39 -11.21
CA PRO A 98 10.25 -13.10 -11.63
C PRO A 98 9.16 -13.08 -10.55
N GLU A 99 9.55 -13.28 -9.29
CA GLU A 99 8.65 -13.31 -8.13
C GLU A 99 7.97 -11.94 -7.90
N PHE A 100 8.71 -10.85 -8.11
CA PHE A 100 8.14 -9.50 -8.05
C PHE A 100 7.09 -9.30 -9.14
N ARG A 101 7.37 -9.75 -10.38
CA ARG A 101 6.42 -9.66 -11.50
C ARG A 101 5.18 -10.52 -11.27
N GLU A 102 5.35 -11.71 -10.75
CA GLU A 102 4.25 -12.61 -10.39
C GLU A 102 3.34 -11.96 -9.33
N LEU A 103 3.94 -11.37 -8.30
CA LEU A 103 3.18 -10.63 -7.29
C LEU A 103 2.41 -9.46 -7.90
N VAL A 104 3.04 -8.67 -8.79
CA VAL A 104 2.35 -7.56 -9.49
C VAL A 104 1.18 -8.10 -10.33
N GLN A 105 1.35 -9.20 -11.04
CA GLN A 105 0.26 -9.82 -11.81
C GLN A 105 -0.88 -10.27 -10.90
N LYS A 106 -0.56 -10.89 -9.75
CA LYS A 106 -1.54 -11.27 -8.74
C LYS A 106 -2.32 -10.06 -8.22
N LEU A 107 -1.62 -8.99 -7.83
CA LEU A 107 -2.25 -7.76 -7.34
C LEU A 107 -3.19 -7.15 -8.37
N ARG A 108 -2.79 -7.11 -9.64
CA ARG A 108 -3.65 -6.62 -10.74
C ARG A 108 -4.86 -7.50 -10.97
N GLY A 109 -4.70 -8.82 -10.90
CA GLY A 109 -5.80 -9.77 -11.06
C GLY A 109 -6.88 -9.64 -9.98
N GLU A 110 -6.48 -9.23 -8.77
CA GLU A 110 -7.43 -8.98 -7.68
C GLU A 110 -8.29 -7.73 -7.88
N SER A 111 -7.84 -6.77 -8.70
CA SER A 111 -8.59 -5.54 -9.01
C SER A 111 -9.00 -4.78 -7.75
N TYR A 112 -8.03 -4.39 -6.92
CA TYR A 112 -8.28 -3.60 -5.72
C TYR A 112 -8.85 -2.22 -6.06
N ASP A 113 -9.86 -1.80 -5.30
CA ASP A 113 -10.43 -0.45 -5.39
C ASP A 113 -9.52 0.57 -4.69
N LEU A 114 -9.00 0.19 -3.53
CA LEU A 114 -8.21 1.05 -2.66
C LEU A 114 -6.95 0.33 -2.17
N VAL A 115 -5.80 0.98 -2.30
CA VAL A 115 -4.54 0.56 -1.68
C VAL A 115 -4.09 1.62 -0.69
N LEU A 116 -3.83 1.20 0.54
CA LEU A 116 -3.32 2.04 1.62
C LEU A 116 -1.88 1.63 1.95
N CYS A 117 -0.92 2.51 1.68
CA CYS A 117 0.46 2.37 2.15
C CYS A 117 0.60 2.98 3.53
N LEU A 118 0.60 2.11 4.55
CA LEU A 118 0.61 2.49 5.95
C LEU A 118 2.03 2.73 6.43
N GLY A 119 2.29 3.93 6.88
CA GLY A 119 3.57 4.32 7.45
C GLY A 119 4.39 5.24 6.55
N PRO A 120 5.01 6.24 7.18
CA PRO A 120 5.76 7.28 6.48
C PRO A 120 7.04 6.77 5.81
N ASP A 121 7.54 5.60 6.23
CA ASP A 121 8.80 5.01 5.78
C ASP A 121 8.62 3.76 4.91
N CYS A 122 7.52 3.70 4.14
CA CYS A 122 7.36 2.66 3.14
C CYS A 122 8.56 2.58 2.20
N SER A 123 9.09 1.37 1.99
CA SER A 123 10.20 1.16 1.08
C SER A 123 9.83 1.51 -0.38
N TYR A 124 10.84 1.81 -1.19
CA TYR A 124 10.64 2.03 -2.62
C TYR A 124 9.91 0.87 -3.30
N ARG A 125 10.20 -0.34 -2.85
CA ARG A 125 9.61 -1.55 -3.37
C ARG A 125 8.11 -1.62 -3.09
N LEU A 126 7.67 -1.30 -1.87
CA LEU A 126 6.24 -1.21 -1.54
C LEU A 126 5.56 -0.10 -2.34
N ALA A 127 6.20 1.06 -2.46
CA ALA A 127 5.70 2.14 -3.28
C ALA A 127 5.51 1.72 -4.75
N GLN A 128 6.44 0.94 -5.31
CA GLN A 128 6.32 0.41 -6.67
C GLN A 128 5.20 -0.62 -6.78
N LEU A 129 5.06 -1.54 -5.81
CA LEU A 129 3.95 -2.50 -5.77
C LEU A 129 2.61 -1.77 -5.72
N CYS A 130 2.50 -0.69 -4.92
CA CYS A 130 1.33 0.16 -4.88
C CYS A 130 1.01 0.75 -6.27
N GLY A 131 2.00 1.37 -6.91
CA GLY A 131 1.82 1.98 -8.25
C GLY A 131 1.48 0.97 -9.34
N LEU A 132 2.01 -0.25 -9.24
CA LEU A 132 1.80 -1.32 -10.20
C LEU A 132 0.56 -2.18 -9.92
N SER A 133 -0.08 -2.02 -8.76
CA SER A 133 -1.25 -2.81 -8.34
C SER A 133 -2.45 -2.68 -9.28
N GLY A 134 -2.53 -1.57 -10.02
CA GLY A 134 -3.69 -1.26 -10.86
C GLY A 134 -4.88 -0.68 -10.11
N ALA A 135 -4.77 -0.48 -8.79
CA ALA A 135 -5.85 0.09 -7.99
C ALA A 135 -6.21 1.52 -8.42
N ARG A 136 -7.51 1.84 -8.37
CA ARG A 136 -8.01 3.16 -8.74
C ARG A 136 -7.59 4.23 -7.73
N LEU A 137 -7.70 3.93 -6.44
CA LEU A 137 -7.22 4.80 -5.35
C LEU A 137 -5.97 4.21 -4.69
N ARG A 138 -4.96 5.03 -4.57
CA ARG A 138 -3.69 4.69 -3.93
C ARG A 138 -3.33 5.81 -2.97
N VAL A 139 -3.38 5.50 -1.70
CA VAL A 139 -3.14 6.45 -0.60
C VAL A 139 -1.80 6.12 0.05
N GLY A 140 -1.04 7.12 0.37
CA GLY A 140 0.22 6.96 1.08
C GLY A 140 0.80 8.29 1.53
N PHE A 141 1.87 8.23 2.30
CA PHE A 141 2.53 9.42 2.82
C PHE A 141 3.39 10.09 1.76
N GLN A 142 3.37 11.42 1.77
CA GLN A 142 4.19 12.25 0.89
C GLN A 142 5.66 11.85 0.97
N ARG A 143 6.28 11.73 -0.20
CA ARG A 143 7.70 11.36 -0.36
C ARG A 143 8.40 12.39 -1.23
N GLN A 144 9.73 12.49 -1.08
CA GLN A 144 10.54 13.23 -2.04
C GLN A 144 10.66 12.45 -3.34
N GLY A 145 10.38 13.09 -4.47
CA GLY A 145 10.45 12.51 -5.80
C GLY A 145 9.08 12.06 -6.34
N LEU A 146 9.09 11.20 -7.35
CA LEU A 146 7.87 10.67 -7.95
C LEU A 146 7.19 9.69 -6.99
N THR A 147 5.90 9.91 -6.75
CA THR A 147 5.11 9.05 -5.90
C THR A 147 4.10 8.24 -6.72
N PRO A 148 3.80 7.00 -6.32
CA PRO A 148 2.80 6.17 -6.98
C PRO A 148 1.38 6.47 -6.50
N TYR A 149 1.24 7.35 -5.52
CA TYR A 149 -0.03 7.66 -4.87
C TYR A 149 -0.80 8.71 -5.67
N ASN A 150 -2.11 8.62 -5.70
CA ASN A 150 -2.98 9.68 -6.18
C ASN A 150 -3.66 10.46 -5.04
N ILE A 151 -3.49 9.98 -3.81
CA ILE A 151 -3.81 10.74 -2.60
C ILE A 151 -2.57 10.69 -1.69
N GLU A 152 -2.04 11.86 -1.34
CA GLU A 152 -0.87 11.98 -0.50
C GLU A 152 -1.20 12.63 0.83
N ILE A 153 -0.74 11.99 1.90
CA ILE A 153 -0.86 12.52 3.26
C ILE A 153 0.44 13.25 3.60
N VAL A 154 0.31 14.50 3.94
CA VAL A 154 1.45 15.32 4.37
C VAL A 154 1.92 14.84 5.74
N ARG A 155 3.22 14.53 5.86
CA ARG A 155 3.83 14.21 7.15
C ARG A 155 3.63 15.38 8.12
N ARG A 156 3.09 15.10 9.28
CA ARG A 156 3.20 16.00 10.42
C ARG A 156 4.64 15.96 10.94
N SER A 157 5.05 16.99 11.68
CA SER A 157 6.42 17.15 12.16
C SER A 157 6.97 15.90 12.84
N GLU A 158 8.29 15.71 12.83
CA GLU A 158 9.02 14.52 13.29
C GLU A 158 8.76 14.07 14.74
N MET A 159 8.02 14.86 15.52
CA MET A 159 7.70 14.59 16.92
C MET A 159 6.40 13.81 17.14
N VAL A 160 5.68 13.42 16.07
CA VAL A 160 4.43 12.67 16.18
C VAL A 160 4.74 11.17 16.13
N TYR A 161 4.20 10.42 17.07
CA TYR A 161 4.34 8.96 17.10
C TYR A 161 3.82 8.33 15.80
N GLU A 162 4.45 7.25 15.34
CA GLU A 162 4.11 6.56 14.09
C GLU A 162 2.65 6.07 14.08
N VAL A 163 2.10 5.71 15.25
CA VAL A 163 0.69 5.32 15.42
C VAL A 163 -0.25 6.44 15.03
N ASP A 164 -0.03 7.65 15.57
CA ASP A 164 -0.88 8.82 15.28
C ASP A 164 -0.83 9.20 13.80
N GLN A 165 0.31 8.96 13.13
CA GLN A 165 0.44 9.18 11.69
C GLN A 165 -0.38 8.16 10.88
N CYS A 166 -0.43 6.90 11.31
CA CYS A 166 -1.23 5.88 10.66
C CYS A 166 -2.74 6.12 10.83
N GLU A 167 -3.16 6.68 11.96
CA GLU A 167 -4.58 7.03 12.22
C GLU A 167 -5.07 8.25 11.42
N SER A 168 -4.15 9.05 10.86
CA SER A 168 -4.51 10.18 10.00
C SER A 168 -4.84 9.78 8.55
N LEU A 169 -4.74 8.49 8.21
CA LEU A 169 -5.20 7.88 6.97
C LEU A 169 -6.70 7.66 6.97
#